data_aa9d075d2cfedcdc25a4082ecacb3705
#
_entry.id   aa9d075d2cfedcdc25a4082ecacb3705
#
_cell.length_a   1.000
_cell.length_b   1.000
_cell.length_c   1.000
_cell.angle_alpha   90.00
_cell.angle_beta   90.00
_cell.angle_gamma   90.00
#
_symmetry.space_group_name_H-M   'P 1'
#
loop_
_entity.id
_entity.type
_entity.pdbx_description
1 polymer ?
#
loop_
_entity_poly.entity_id
_entity_poly.type
_entity_poly.pdbx_seq_one_letter_code
_entity_poly.pdbx_strand_id
1 'polypeptide(L)'
;TLMRSSAASDVYKRQVEYFGECLDGYIFTDKAWVQSYGTRCVKPPVVWGDISRAKPMTVKWSTYAQSLTEKPVKGMLTGPVTILNWSFPREDISLKESAYQIALAIREEVLDLEASGIKIIQIDEAALREKLPLRKCDWNKEYLDWAIKAFRLVHSGVKSETQIHTHMCYSEFADIIEDIDNMDADVITFEASRSDLTLLDVLKAKKFRTEVGPGVYDIHSPRIPTVEEIKSAINKMLSKVSYNKLWINPDCGLKTRGNEETVQSLKNLVKATKEIREENNL
;
A
#
# COMPACT_ATOMS: atom_id res chain seq x y z
N THR A 1 11.74 4.98 11.48
CA THR A 1 10.45 5.67 11.38
C THR A 1 9.35 4.74 11.82
N LEU A 2 8.65 5.05 12.89
CA LEU A 2 7.52 4.26 13.38
C LEU A 2 6.34 4.52 12.45
N MET A 3 6.00 3.56 11.61
CA MET A 3 4.74 3.60 10.88
C MET A 3 3.59 3.31 11.84
N ARG A 4 2.88 4.35 12.24
CA ARG A 4 1.51 4.19 12.75
C ARG A 4 0.59 4.42 11.55
N SER A 5 0.12 3.33 10.95
CA SER A 5 -0.94 3.43 9.97
C SER A 5 -2.20 3.97 10.65
N SER A 6 -2.98 4.76 9.94
CA SER A 6 -4.34 5.12 10.34
C SER A 6 -5.24 3.89 10.20
N ALA A 7 -4.99 2.88 11.04
CA ALA A 7 -5.59 1.55 10.97
C ALA A 7 -7.11 1.52 11.25
N ALA A 8 -7.75 2.67 11.46
CA ALA A 8 -9.16 2.69 11.82
C ALA A 8 -10.09 2.18 10.70
N SER A 9 -9.73 2.39 9.43
CA SER A 9 -10.51 1.86 8.29
C SER A 9 -10.26 0.37 8.05
N ASP A 10 -9.08 -0.15 8.43
CA ASP A 10 -8.70 -1.54 8.21
C ASP A 10 -9.32 -2.53 9.22
N VAL A 11 -9.76 -2.05 10.38
CA VAL A 11 -10.21 -2.94 11.46
C VAL A 11 -11.61 -3.49 11.22
N TYR A 12 -12.51 -2.72 10.63
CA TYR A 12 -13.93 -3.08 10.52
C TYR A 12 -14.42 -3.30 9.09
N LYS A 13 -13.80 -2.63 8.09
CA LYS A 13 -14.17 -2.73 6.67
C LYS A 13 -12.92 -2.96 5.84
N ARG A 14 -13.08 -3.59 4.69
CA ARG A 14 -11.98 -3.64 3.73
C ARG A 14 -11.75 -2.28 3.11
N GLN A 15 -10.51 -2.00 2.77
CA GLN A 15 -10.09 -0.75 2.16
C GLN A 15 -11.01 -0.33 0.99
N VAL A 16 -11.28 -1.24 0.04
CA VAL A 16 -12.13 -0.92 -1.13
C VAL A 16 -13.59 -0.66 -0.74
N GLU A 17 -14.15 -1.41 0.22
CA GLU A 17 -15.50 -1.17 0.74
C GLU A 17 -15.59 0.21 1.40
N TYR A 18 -14.60 0.59 2.21
CA TYR A 18 -14.53 1.90 2.87
C TYR A 18 -14.47 3.05 1.86
N PHE A 19 -13.58 2.98 0.87
CA PHE A 19 -13.46 4.03 -0.14
C PHE A 19 -14.69 4.10 -1.04
N GLY A 20 -15.26 2.95 -1.44
CA GLY A 20 -16.50 2.91 -2.19
C GLY A 20 -17.68 3.56 -1.46
N GLU A 21 -17.77 3.40 -0.10
CA GLU A 21 -18.79 4.08 0.71
C GLU A 21 -18.56 5.59 0.83
N CYS A 22 -17.33 6.06 0.61
CA CYS A 22 -16.97 7.48 0.72
C CYS A 22 -17.01 8.23 -0.62
N LEU A 23 -17.05 7.51 -1.74
CA LEU A 23 -17.08 8.06 -3.09
C LEU A 23 -18.50 8.06 -3.66
N ASP A 24 -18.86 9.10 -4.36
CA ASP A 24 -20.08 9.11 -5.18
C ASP A 24 -19.91 8.19 -6.39
N GLY A 25 -21.01 7.74 -6.97
CA GLY A 25 -21.02 6.83 -8.11
C GLY A 25 -20.95 5.34 -7.74
N TYR A 26 -20.83 5.01 -6.45
CA TYR A 26 -20.88 3.65 -5.93
C TYR A 26 -22.18 3.32 -5.22
N ILE A 27 -22.63 2.08 -5.38
CA ILE A 27 -23.71 1.49 -4.59
C ILE A 27 -23.28 0.17 -3.97
N PHE A 28 -23.97 -0.23 -2.92
CA PHE A 28 -23.75 -1.50 -2.23
C PHE A 28 -25.03 -2.30 -2.16
N THR A 29 -24.91 -3.62 -2.25
CA THR A 29 -26.04 -4.54 -2.05
C THR A 29 -26.15 -4.95 -0.60
N ASP A 30 -27.35 -5.29 -0.14
CA ASP A 30 -27.57 -5.72 1.26
C ASP A 30 -26.99 -7.10 1.56
N LYS A 31 -26.96 -8.01 0.58
CA LYS A 31 -26.71 -9.44 0.80
C LYS A 31 -25.57 -10.04 -0.03
N ALA A 32 -24.93 -9.31 -0.93
CA ALA A 32 -23.87 -9.83 -1.78
C ALA A 32 -22.51 -9.89 -1.05
N TRP A 33 -22.41 -10.76 -0.05
CA TRP A 33 -21.17 -11.01 0.65
C TRP A 33 -20.27 -11.95 -0.16
N VAL A 34 -19.02 -11.56 -0.34
CA VAL A 34 -17.99 -12.35 -0.98
C VAL A 34 -16.94 -12.72 0.06
N GLN A 35 -16.59 -14.00 0.11
CA GLN A 35 -15.49 -14.45 0.97
C GLN A 35 -14.17 -13.90 0.44
N SER A 36 -13.38 -13.44 1.36
CA SER A 36 -12.06 -12.91 1.11
C SER A 36 -10.99 -13.85 1.68
N TYR A 37 -10.17 -13.37 2.60
CA TYR A 37 -9.15 -14.17 3.26
C TYR A 37 -9.68 -14.81 4.54
N GLY A 38 -9.52 -16.13 4.68
CA GLY A 38 -10.00 -16.86 5.84
C GLY A 38 -11.53 -16.79 5.99
N THR A 39 -12.00 -16.42 7.17
CA THR A 39 -13.43 -16.28 7.49
C THR A 39 -13.98 -14.87 7.21
N ARG A 40 -13.17 -13.98 6.65
CA ARG A 40 -13.60 -12.58 6.37
C ARG A 40 -14.43 -12.53 5.09
N CYS A 41 -15.56 -11.84 5.19
CA CYS A 41 -16.40 -11.52 4.06
C CYS A 41 -16.42 -10.00 3.85
N VAL A 42 -16.63 -9.57 2.62
CA VAL A 42 -16.74 -8.17 2.19
C VAL A 42 -17.90 -8.01 1.24
N LYS A 43 -18.40 -6.80 1.14
CA LYS A 43 -19.35 -6.39 0.10
C LYS A 43 -18.58 -5.64 -0.98
N PRO A 44 -18.33 -6.21 -2.16
CA PRO A 44 -17.72 -5.47 -3.24
C PRO A 44 -18.61 -4.30 -3.65
N PRO A 45 -18.04 -3.10 -3.83
CA PRO A 45 -18.82 -1.98 -4.35
C PRO A 45 -19.20 -2.20 -5.82
N VAL A 46 -20.32 -1.63 -6.23
CA VAL A 46 -20.79 -1.62 -7.62
C VAL A 46 -20.69 -0.21 -8.16
N VAL A 47 -19.99 -0.03 -9.27
CA VAL A 47 -19.90 1.27 -9.94
C VAL A 47 -21.21 1.49 -10.72
N TRP A 48 -22.01 2.46 -10.26
CA TRP A 48 -23.33 2.78 -10.82
C TRP A 48 -23.31 4.04 -11.69
N GLY A 49 -22.43 4.98 -11.41
CA GLY A 49 -22.39 6.27 -12.09
C GLY A 49 -20.96 6.80 -12.19
N ASP A 50 -20.83 8.07 -12.57
CA ASP A 50 -19.53 8.73 -12.57
C ASP A 50 -19.00 8.89 -11.14
N ILE A 51 -17.71 8.63 -10.98
CA ILE A 51 -17.09 8.58 -9.67
C ILE A 51 -16.50 9.94 -9.32
N SER A 52 -16.86 10.45 -8.15
CA SER A 52 -16.32 11.70 -7.60
C SER A 52 -16.19 11.62 -6.08
N ARG A 53 -15.47 12.58 -5.51
CA ARG A 53 -15.26 12.71 -4.06
C ARG A 53 -16.06 13.91 -3.53
N ALA A 54 -17.08 13.65 -2.71
CA ALA A 54 -17.89 14.69 -2.12
C ALA A 54 -17.27 15.35 -0.87
N LYS A 55 -16.44 14.62 -0.13
CA LYS A 55 -15.86 15.06 1.15
C LYS A 55 -14.55 14.34 1.47
N PRO A 56 -13.71 14.91 2.36
CA PRO A 56 -12.52 14.22 2.88
C PRO A 56 -12.87 12.87 3.52
N MET A 57 -12.05 11.86 3.22
CA MET A 57 -12.28 10.48 3.65
C MET A 57 -11.43 10.10 4.85
N THR A 58 -10.12 10.34 4.81
CA THR A 58 -9.13 9.91 5.80
C THR A 58 -8.42 11.06 6.52
N VAL A 59 -8.55 12.29 6.03
CA VAL A 59 -7.87 13.49 6.57
C VAL A 59 -8.09 13.63 8.07
N LYS A 60 -9.34 13.51 8.53
CA LYS A 60 -9.68 13.61 9.96
C LYS A 60 -8.92 12.61 10.83
N TRP A 61 -8.80 11.37 10.36
CA TRP A 61 -8.14 10.31 11.09
C TRP A 61 -6.63 10.48 11.10
N SER A 62 -6.06 10.88 9.96
CA SER A 62 -4.62 11.11 9.81
C SER A 62 -4.16 12.31 10.63
N THR A 63 -4.90 13.40 10.62
CA THR A 63 -4.60 14.61 11.43
C THR A 63 -4.77 14.36 12.93
N TYR A 64 -5.80 13.60 13.33
CA TYR A 64 -5.94 13.17 14.71
C TYR A 64 -4.76 12.30 15.15
N ALA A 65 -4.36 11.32 14.35
CA ALA A 65 -3.19 10.51 14.66
C ALA A 65 -1.91 11.36 14.75
N GLN A 66 -1.74 12.35 13.85
CA GLN A 66 -0.59 13.26 13.87
C GLN A 66 -0.59 14.14 15.12
N SER A 67 -1.75 14.53 15.65
CA SER A 67 -1.83 15.33 16.88
C SER A 67 -1.35 14.59 18.13
N LEU A 68 -1.25 13.26 18.10
CA LEU A 68 -0.80 12.42 19.20
C LEU A 68 0.72 12.17 19.24
N THR A 69 1.47 12.67 18.23
CA THR A 69 2.90 12.40 18.12
C THR A 69 3.63 13.47 17.29
N GLU A 70 4.87 13.75 17.66
CA GLU A 70 5.78 14.59 16.86
C GLU A 70 6.42 13.85 15.67
N LYS A 71 6.30 12.51 15.63
CA LYS A 71 6.83 11.70 14.53
C LYS A 71 5.89 11.75 13.34
N PRO A 72 6.40 11.73 12.09
CA PRO A 72 5.55 11.71 10.91
C PRO A 72 4.56 10.54 10.95
N VAL A 73 3.28 10.84 10.77
CA VAL A 73 2.23 9.86 10.55
C VAL A 73 2.03 9.69 9.05
N LYS A 74 1.86 8.45 8.64
CA LYS A 74 1.59 8.10 7.24
C LYS A 74 0.08 8.12 6.98
N GLY A 75 -0.37 8.94 6.02
CA GLY A 75 -1.72 8.84 5.45
C GLY A 75 -1.82 7.56 4.60
N MET A 76 -2.94 6.84 4.72
CA MET A 76 -3.13 5.54 4.06
C MET A 76 -4.34 5.60 3.14
N LEU A 77 -4.14 5.25 1.87
CA LEU A 77 -5.16 5.24 0.83
C LEU A 77 -5.09 3.92 0.04
N THR A 78 -6.17 3.56 -0.61
CA THR A 78 -6.18 2.49 -1.62
C THR A 78 -6.10 3.12 -3.00
N GLY A 79 -5.28 2.56 -3.86
CA GLY A 79 -5.06 3.05 -5.21
C GLY A 79 -6.22 2.75 -6.17
N PRO A 80 -6.31 3.52 -7.26
CA PRO A 80 -7.45 3.49 -8.17
C PRO A 80 -7.63 2.15 -8.86
N VAL A 81 -6.53 1.48 -9.19
CA VAL A 81 -6.59 0.18 -9.87
C VAL A 81 -7.12 -0.91 -8.92
N THR A 82 -6.69 -0.90 -7.68
CA THR A 82 -7.18 -1.82 -6.66
C THR A 82 -8.66 -1.58 -6.35
N ILE A 83 -9.09 -0.31 -6.21
CA ILE A 83 -10.50 0.02 -5.99
C ILE A 83 -11.34 -0.51 -7.14
N LEU A 84 -10.93 -0.27 -8.39
CA LEU A 84 -11.64 -0.74 -9.57
C LEU A 84 -11.67 -2.27 -9.67
N ASN A 85 -10.52 -2.94 -9.49
CA ASN A 85 -10.40 -4.39 -9.67
C ASN A 85 -11.20 -5.20 -8.65
N TRP A 86 -11.40 -4.66 -7.46
CA TRP A 86 -12.22 -5.27 -6.41
C TRP A 86 -13.64 -4.70 -6.31
N SER A 87 -14.05 -3.96 -7.34
CA SER A 87 -15.43 -3.50 -7.56
C SER A 87 -16.07 -4.23 -8.73
N PHE A 88 -17.38 -4.19 -8.83
CA PHE A 88 -18.09 -4.51 -10.06
C PHE A 88 -18.13 -3.27 -10.95
N PRO A 89 -17.37 -3.23 -12.05
CA PRO A 89 -17.31 -2.06 -12.91
C PRO A 89 -18.61 -1.88 -13.71
N ARG A 90 -18.89 -0.64 -14.09
CA ARG A 90 -19.91 -0.32 -15.09
C ARG A 90 -19.40 -0.72 -16.49
N GLU A 91 -20.32 -1.03 -17.41
CA GLU A 91 -19.98 -1.54 -18.74
C GLU A 91 -20.11 -0.50 -19.87
N ASP A 92 -20.68 0.67 -19.59
CA ASP A 92 -20.92 1.73 -20.57
C ASP A 92 -19.70 2.64 -20.83
N ILE A 93 -18.68 2.57 -19.98
CA ILE A 93 -17.37 3.20 -20.19
C ILE A 93 -16.24 2.17 -20.01
N SER A 94 -15.05 2.50 -20.49
CA SER A 94 -13.88 1.61 -20.37
C SER A 94 -13.38 1.52 -18.93
N LEU A 95 -12.67 0.41 -18.58
CA LEU A 95 -11.99 0.28 -17.31
C LEU A 95 -10.96 1.40 -17.09
N LYS A 96 -10.29 1.84 -18.15
CA LYS A 96 -9.38 2.97 -18.13
C LYS A 96 -10.07 4.27 -17.68
N GLU A 97 -11.23 4.58 -18.24
CA GLU A 97 -12.00 5.78 -17.87
C GLU A 97 -12.46 5.70 -16.42
N SER A 98 -12.98 4.55 -15.98
CA SER A 98 -13.36 4.31 -14.59
C SER A 98 -12.16 4.48 -13.64
N ALA A 99 -11.01 3.92 -14.00
CA ALA A 99 -9.78 4.08 -13.20
C ALA A 99 -9.33 5.53 -13.08
N TYR A 100 -9.48 6.32 -14.14
CA TYR A 100 -9.10 7.74 -14.11
C TYR A 100 -10.08 8.59 -13.29
N GLN A 101 -11.37 8.28 -13.30
CA GLN A 101 -12.35 8.92 -12.40
C GLN A 101 -12.00 8.64 -10.94
N ILE A 102 -11.71 7.38 -10.59
CA ILE A 102 -11.25 7.02 -9.23
C ILE A 102 -9.95 7.74 -8.90
N ALA A 103 -8.98 7.75 -9.82
CA ALA A 103 -7.70 8.40 -9.60
C ALA A 103 -7.84 9.89 -9.30
N LEU A 104 -8.69 10.62 -10.01
CA LEU A 104 -8.98 12.02 -9.74
C LEU A 104 -9.62 12.22 -8.37
N ALA A 105 -10.57 11.37 -7.99
CA ALA A 105 -11.22 11.43 -6.69
C ALA A 105 -10.24 11.15 -5.52
N ILE A 106 -9.36 10.17 -5.66
CA ILE A 106 -8.32 9.87 -4.66
C ILE A 106 -7.23 10.96 -4.64
N ARG A 107 -6.93 11.58 -5.79
CA ARG A 107 -5.99 12.72 -5.86
C ARG A 107 -6.44 13.89 -5.00
N GLU A 108 -7.73 14.20 -4.96
CA GLU A 108 -8.24 15.23 -4.07
C GLU A 108 -7.97 14.90 -2.60
N GLU A 109 -8.11 13.65 -2.19
CA GLU A 109 -7.75 13.20 -0.84
C GLU A 109 -6.26 13.33 -0.55
N VAL A 110 -5.39 12.99 -1.50
CA VAL A 110 -3.93 13.15 -1.39
C VAL A 110 -3.57 14.61 -1.16
N LEU A 111 -4.13 15.53 -1.94
CA LEU A 111 -3.88 16.97 -1.81
C LEU A 111 -4.39 17.54 -0.48
N ASP A 112 -5.54 17.06 0.01
CA ASP A 112 -6.07 17.48 1.31
C ASP A 112 -5.24 16.93 2.48
N LEU A 113 -4.70 15.71 2.38
CA LEU A 113 -3.76 15.16 3.35
C LEU A 113 -2.48 16.00 3.40
N GLU A 114 -1.89 16.32 2.25
CA GLU A 114 -0.72 17.20 2.17
C GLU A 114 -1.00 18.59 2.76
N ALA A 115 -2.12 19.21 2.37
CA ALA A 115 -2.53 20.52 2.89
C ALA A 115 -2.74 20.51 4.41
N SER A 116 -3.12 19.36 4.97
CA SER A 116 -3.28 19.14 6.41
C SER A 116 -1.97 18.82 7.15
N GLY A 117 -0.83 18.86 6.45
CA GLY A 117 0.50 18.66 7.03
C GLY A 117 0.98 17.20 7.09
N ILE A 118 0.26 16.26 6.47
CA ILE A 118 0.73 14.88 6.33
C ILE A 118 1.81 14.83 5.25
N LYS A 119 3.02 14.42 5.63
CA LYS A 119 4.20 14.45 4.77
C LYS A 119 4.50 13.12 4.08
N ILE A 120 3.89 12.04 4.51
CA ILE A 120 4.08 10.71 3.94
C ILE A 120 2.70 10.15 3.62
N ILE A 121 2.44 9.84 2.36
CA ILE A 121 1.15 9.31 1.90
C ILE A 121 1.40 7.98 1.19
N GLN A 122 0.75 6.94 1.65
CA GLN A 122 0.82 5.61 1.03
C GLN A 122 -0.46 5.31 0.26
N ILE A 123 -0.30 4.88 -0.98
CA ILE A 123 -1.36 4.53 -1.91
C ILE A 123 -1.16 3.07 -2.30
N ASP A 124 -1.97 2.17 -1.74
CA ASP A 124 -1.81 0.72 -1.89
C ASP A 124 -2.39 0.20 -3.19
N GLU A 125 -1.58 -0.50 -4.00
CA GLU A 125 -2.02 -1.14 -5.24
C GLU A 125 -1.88 -2.67 -5.16
N ALA A 126 -2.61 -3.27 -4.22
CA ALA A 126 -2.59 -4.71 -3.96
C ALA A 126 -3.07 -5.56 -5.15
N ALA A 127 -4.00 -5.05 -5.97
CA ALA A 127 -4.62 -5.79 -7.07
C ALA A 127 -4.03 -5.47 -8.45
N LEU A 128 -2.92 -4.72 -8.54
CA LEU A 128 -2.33 -4.32 -9.82
C LEU A 128 -2.06 -5.53 -10.72
N ARG A 129 -1.54 -6.61 -10.19
CA ARG A 129 -1.18 -7.82 -10.96
C ARG A 129 -2.37 -8.74 -11.28
N GLU A 130 -3.47 -8.64 -10.55
CA GLU A 130 -4.57 -9.61 -10.63
C GLU A 130 -5.32 -9.60 -11.96
N LYS A 131 -5.33 -8.49 -12.68
CA LYS A 131 -6.07 -8.32 -13.95
C LYS A 131 -5.18 -8.21 -15.16
N LEU A 132 -3.93 -8.67 -15.07
CA LEU A 132 -3.07 -8.79 -16.25
C LEU A 132 -3.73 -9.68 -17.30
N PRO A 133 -3.71 -9.28 -18.58
CA PRO A 133 -4.17 -10.13 -19.68
C PRO A 133 -3.45 -11.48 -19.69
N LEU A 134 -4.10 -12.53 -20.20
CA LEU A 134 -3.52 -13.87 -20.25
C LEU A 134 -2.23 -13.93 -21.07
N ARG A 135 -2.15 -13.15 -22.17
CA ARG A 135 -0.96 -13.09 -23.00
C ARG A 135 -0.05 -11.95 -22.57
N LYS A 136 1.20 -12.25 -22.29
CA LYS A 136 2.19 -11.28 -21.82
C LYS A 136 2.41 -10.10 -22.81
N CYS A 137 2.30 -10.35 -24.11
CA CYS A 137 2.43 -9.30 -25.14
C CYS A 137 1.33 -8.22 -25.07
N ASP A 138 0.21 -8.53 -24.41
CA ASP A 138 -0.93 -7.62 -24.28
C ASP A 138 -0.89 -6.80 -22.97
N TRP A 139 -0.01 -7.15 -22.03
CA TRP A 139 0.04 -6.55 -20.69
C TRP A 139 0.14 -5.03 -20.72
N ASN A 140 1.11 -4.50 -21.45
CA ASN A 140 1.33 -3.05 -21.51
C ASN A 140 0.21 -2.35 -22.28
N LYS A 141 -0.12 -2.84 -23.48
CA LYS A 141 -1.09 -2.20 -24.37
C LYS A 141 -2.51 -2.19 -23.80
N GLU A 142 -2.94 -3.30 -23.19
CA GLU A 142 -4.32 -3.47 -22.77
C GLU A 142 -4.57 -3.09 -21.29
N TYR A 143 -3.51 -3.07 -20.47
CA TYR A 143 -3.67 -2.88 -19.03
C TYR A 143 -2.64 -1.97 -18.38
N LEU A 144 -1.34 -2.34 -18.34
CA LEU A 144 -0.33 -1.63 -17.55
C LEU A 144 -0.16 -0.16 -17.94
N ASP A 145 -0.23 0.16 -19.23
CA ASP A 145 -0.08 1.53 -19.72
C ASP A 145 -1.07 2.50 -19.06
N TRP A 146 -2.33 2.13 -18.94
CA TRP A 146 -3.31 2.98 -18.28
C TRP A 146 -3.31 2.82 -16.75
N ALA A 147 -3.02 1.61 -16.23
CA ALA A 147 -3.00 1.35 -14.80
C ALA A 147 -1.91 2.15 -14.07
N ILE A 148 -0.69 2.16 -14.63
CA ILE A 148 0.43 2.96 -14.12
C ILE A 148 0.12 4.46 -14.21
N LYS A 149 -0.45 4.93 -15.32
CA LYS A 149 -0.87 6.33 -15.45
C LYS A 149 -1.95 6.72 -14.46
N ALA A 150 -2.89 5.83 -14.16
CA ALA A 150 -3.91 6.08 -13.14
C ALA A 150 -3.28 6.26 -11.75
N PHE A 151 -2.31 5.42 -11.36
CA PHE A 151 -1.56 5.60 -10.12
C PHE A 151 -0.81 6.94 -10.09
N ARG A 152 -0.07 7.29 -11.15
CA ARG A 152 0.64 8.57 -11.25
C ARG A 152 -0.28 9.77 -11.18
N LEU A 153 -1.48 9.66 -11.70
CA LEU A 153 -2.50 10.72 -11.63
C LEU A 153 -2.90 11.00 -10.17
N VAL A 154 -2.98 9.98 -9.31
CA VAL A 154 -3.35 10.13 -7.90
C VAL A 154 -2.41 11.05 -7.15
N HIS A 155 -1.11 10.95 -7.38
CA HIS A 155 -0.13 11.78 -6.68
C HIS A 155 0.36 12.98 -7.50
N SER A 156 -0.22 13.23 -8.66
CA SER A 156 0.11 14.40 -9.46
C SER A 156 -0.28 15.69 -8.74
N GLY A 157 0.66 16.64 -8.65
CA GLY A 157 0.44 17.93 -8.00
C GLY A 157 0.81 18.01 -6.53
N VAL A 158 1.30 16.93 -5.92
CA VAL A 158 1.97 17.01 -4.61
C VAL A 158 3.29 17.76 -4.72
N LYS A 159 3.71 18.37 -3.61
CA LYS A 159 5.01 19.04 -3.52
C LYS A 159 6.14 18.02 -3.44
N SER A 160 7.35 18.44 -3.82
CA SER A 160 8.55 17.60 -3.78
C SER A 160 8.92 17.08 -2.38
N GLU A 161 8.44 17.75 -1.32
CA GLU A 161 8.68 17.37 0.07
C GLU A 161 7.70 16.30 0.58
N THR A 162 6.63 16.02 -0.17
CA THR A 162 5.64 14.99 0.18
C THR A 162 6.09 13.65 -0.37
N GLN A 163 6.36 12.71 0.52
CA GLN A 163 6.83 11.39 0.15
C GLN A 163 5.67 10.46 -0.19
N ILE A 164 5.72 9.84 -1.36
CA ILE A 164 4.70 8.92 -1.86
C ILE A 164 5.19 7.49 -1.70
N HIS A 165 4.44 6.70 -0.94
CA HIS A 165 4.65 5.27 -0.76
C HIS A 165 3.60 4.46 -1.50
N THR A 166 3.95 3.23 -1.86
CA THR A 166 2.99 2.22 -2.29
C THR A 166 3.22 0.90 -1.56
N HIS A 167 2.22 0.03 -1.56
CA HIS A 167 2.34 -1.31 -0.99
C HIS A 167 1.72 -2.33 -1.94
N MET A 168 2.41 -3.45 -2.08
CA MET A 168 1.93 -4.60 -2.84
C MET A 168 1.90 -5.83 -1.94
N CYS A 169 0.73 -6.40 -1.75
CA CYS A 169 0.58 -7.71 -1.13
C CYS A 169 0.99 -8.81 -2.11
N TYR A 170 1.41 -9.96 -1.60
CA TYR A 170 1.72 -11.15 -2.41
C TYR A 170 2.76 -10.87 -3.52
N SER A 171 4.00 -10.79 -3.16
CA SER A 171 5.12 -10.15 -3.86
C SER A 171 5.72 -10.91 -5.08
N GLU A 172 4.95 -11.56 -5.92
CA GLU A 172 5.43 -12.09 -7.20
C GLU A 172 5.24 -11.08 -8.34
N PHE A 173 5.99 -9.96 -8.31
CA PHE A 173 5.91 -8.92 -9.34
C PHE A 173 7.21 -8.69 -10.11
N ALA A 174 8.14 -9.62 -10.08
CA ALA A 174 9.41 -9.53 -10.79
C ALA A 174 9.24 -9.37 -12.32
N ASP A 175 8.13 -9.83 -12.86
CA ASP A 175 7.80 -9.78 -14.29
C ASP A 175 7.24 -8.42 -14.78
N ILE A 176 6.79 -7.56 -13.84
CA ILE A 176 6.31 -6.18 -14.11
C ILE A 176 7.11 -5.12 -13.37
N ILE A 177 8.36 -5.44 -13.00
CA ILE A 177 9.18 -4.58 -12.14
C ILE A 177 9.46 -3.20 -12.75
N GLU A 178 9.61 -3.13 -14.08
CA GLU A 178 9.85 -1.88 -14.79
C GLU A 178 8.60 -0.99 -14.80
N ASP A 179 7.42 -1.60 -14.90
CA ASP A 179 6.15 -0.89 -14.80
C ASP A 179 5.93 -0.35 -13.38
N ILE A 180 6.31 -1.14 -12.37
CA ILE A 180 6.24 -0.70 -10.96
C ILE A 180 7.20 0.47 -10.70
N ASP A 181 8.42 0.44 -11.23
CA ASP A 181 9.37 1.56 -11.11
C ASP A 181 8.84 2.82 -11.83
N ASN A 182 8.01 2.63 -12.87
CA ASN A 182 7.34 3.71 -13.59
C ASN A 182 6.09 4.26 -12.88
N MET A 183 5.65 3.69 -11.76
CA MET A 183 4.62 4.28 -10.90
C MET A 183 5.08 5.60 -10.28
N ASP A 184 6.41 5.83 -10.24
CA ASP A 184 7.01 7.05 -9.73
C ASP A 184 6.70 7.31 -8.24
N ALA A 185 6.62 6.23 -7.46
CA ALA A 185 6.56 6.29 -6.01
C ALA A 185 7.98 6.40 -5.44
N ASP A 186 8.15 7.05 -4.29
CA ASP A 186 9.44 7.15 -3.59
C ASP A 186 9.81 5.83 -2.91
N VAL A 187 8.81 5.13 -2.37
CA VAL A 187 9.02 3.88 -1.62
C VAL A 187 7.98 2.83 -1.99
N ILE A 188 8.42 1.60 -2.21
CA ILE A 188 7.54 0.44 -2.33
C ILE A 188 7.76 -0.52 -1.16
N THR A 189 6.68 -0.91 -0.47
CA THR A 189 6.69 -1.96 0.56
C THR A 189 6.00 -3.21 0.03
N PHE A 190 6.47 -4.39 0.45
CA PHE A 190 5.92 -5.67 0.03
C PHE A 190 6.20 -6.78 1.04
N GLU A 191 5.41 -7.84 0.99
CA GLU A 191 5.60 -9.02 1.83
C GLU A 191 6.88 -9.76 1.41
N ALA A 192 7.74 -10.09 2.37
CA ALA A 192 9.02 -10.75 2.09
C ALA A 192 9.45 -11.75 3.17
N SER A 193 8.80 -11.79 4.32
CA SER A 193 9.25 -12.60 5.47
C SER A 193 9.28 -14.10 5.19
N ARG A 194 8.46 -14.57 4.26
CA ARG A 194 8.40 -15.98 3.83
C ARG A 194 9.16 -16.26 2.53
N SER A 195 9.76 -15.23 1.92
CA SER A 195 10.50 -15.37 0.67
C SER A 195 11.98 -15.59 0.93
N ASP A 196 12.67 -16.07 -0.08
CA ASP A 196 14.13 -16.20 -0.09
C ASP A 196 14.85 -14.89 -0.47
N LEU A 197 14.10 -13.80 -0.60
CA LEU A 197 14.58 -12.47 -1.01
C LEU A 197 15.18 -12.43 -2.43
N THR A 198 14.85 -13.37 -3.31
CA THR A 198 15.28 -13.35 -4.73
C THR A 198 14.76 -12.12 -5.46
N LEU A 199 13.61 -11.59 -5.06
CA LEU A 199 13.09 -10.35 -5.61
C LEU A 199 14.09 -9.19 -5.46
N LEU A 200 14.80 -9.09 -4.32
CA LEU A 200 15.81 -8.03 -4.11
C LEU A 200 16.99 -8.17 -5.10
N ASP A 201 17.36 -9.39 -5.49
CA ASP A 201 18.38 -9.61 -6.53
C ASP A 201 17.89 -9.14 -7.90
N VAL A 202 16.62 -9.36 -8.23
CA VAL A 202 15.99 -8.85 -9.46
C VAL A 202 15.96 -7.32 -9.46
N LEU A 203 15.55 -6.68 -8.34
CA LEU A 203 15.56 -5.23 -8.20
C LEU A 203 16.95 -4.64 -8.45
N LYS A 204 17.97 -5.24 -7.86
CA LYS A 204 19.37 -4.83 -8.04
C LYS A 204 19.82 -5.00 -9.49
N ALA A 205 19.53 -6.14 -10.12
CA ALA A 205 19.88 -6.41 -11.53
C ALA A 205 19.22 -5.42 -12.49
N LYS A 206 17.97 -5.03 -12.23
CA LYS A 206 17.19 -4.06 -13.03
C LYS A 206 17.48 -2.60 -12.68
N LYS A 207 18.41 -2.33 -11.74
CA LYS A 207 18.74 -0.97 -11.29
C LYS A 207 17.50 -0.19 -10.82
N PHE A 208 16.63 -0.86 -10.07
CA PHE A 208 15.40 -0.28 -9.55
C PHE A 208 15.67 1.01 -8.76
N ARG A 209 14.94 2.08 -9.08
CA ARG A 209 15.22 3.42 -8.57
C ARG A 209 14.55 3.67 -7.22
N THR A 210 13.32 3.18 -7.09
CA THR A 210 12.48 3.36 -5.90
C THR A 210 13.10 2.72 -4.66
N GLU A 211 12.96 3.35 -3.50
CA GLU A 211 13.35 2.76 -2.22
C GLU A 211 12.43 1.58 -1.86
N VAL A 212 12.92 0.63 -1.08
CA VAL A 212 12.20 -0.62 -0.84
C VAL A 212 12.02 -0.91 0.64
N GLY A 213 10.84 -1.43 1.00
CA GLY A 213 10.50 -1.90 2.33
C GLY A 213 10.00 -3.34 2.29
N PRO A 214 10.90 -4.34 2.14
CA PRO A 214 10.50 -5.73 2.30
C PRO A 214 10.13 -6.01 3.74
N GLY A 215 9.03 -6.74 3.97
CA GLY A 215 8.58 -7.10 5.30
C GLY A 215 9.58 -7.98 6.04
N VAL A 216 9.84 -7.68 7.31
CA VAL A 216 10.81 -8.41 8.13
C VAL A 216 10.20 -9.50 9.00
N TYR A 217 8.86 -9.53 9.13
CA TYR A 217 8.14 -10.61 9.81
C TYR A 217 6.72 -10.79 9.29
N ASP A 218 6.24 -12.02 9.39
CA ASP A 218 4.91 -12.45 8.98
C ASP A 218 3.83 -11.98 9.95
N ILE A 219 2.91 -11.15 9.46
CA ILE A 219 1.78 -10.62 10.25
C ILE A 219 0.63 -11.63 10.39
N HIS A 220 0.62 -12.71 9.65
CA HIS A 220 -0.42 -13.74 9.72
C HIS A 220 -0.16 -14.72 10.85
N SER A 221 1.07 -14.82 11.34
CA SER A 221 1.44 -15.60 12.52
C SER A 221 1.09 -14.82 13.80
N PRO A 222 0.44 -15.46 14.81
CA PRO A 222 0.23 -14.84 16.12
C PRO A 222 1.52 -14.71 16.94
N ARG A 223 2.60 -15.34 16.50
CA ARG A 223 3.90 -15.31 17.18
C ARG A 223 4.54 -13.93 17.10
N ILE A 224 4.96 -13.43 18.25
CA ILE A 224 5.73 -12.18 18.34
C ILE A 224 7.18 -12.48 17.91
N PRO A 225 7.70 -11.79 16.86
CA PRO A 225 9.10 -11.98 16.45
C PRO A 225 10.05 -11.43 17.52
N THR A 226 11.18 -12.11 17.73
CA THR A 226 12.24 -11.61 18.61
C THR A 226 13.04 -10.50 17.95
N VAL A 227 13.78 -9.73 18.73
CA VAL A 227 14.70 -8.69 18.22
C VAL A 227 15.76 -9.33 17.32
N GLU A 228 16.31 -10.47 17.71
CA GLU A 228 17.36 -11.20 17.00
C GLU A 228 16.86 -11.72 15.63
N GLU A 229 15.63 -12.24 15.56
CA GLU A 229 15.01 -12.67 14.31
C GLU A 229 14.85 -11.51 13.34
N ILE A 230 14.37 -10.37 13.83
CA ILE A 230 14.24 -9.16 13.02
C ILE A 230 15.60 -8.63 12.57
N LYS A 231 16.61 -8.58 13.44
CA LYS A 231 17.98 -8.20 13.08
C LYS A 231 18.56 -9.13 12.02
N SER A 232 18.34 -10.43 12.14
CA SER A 232 18.76 -11.41 11.12
C SER A 232 18.11 -11.13 9.75
N ALA A 233 16.81 -10.82 9.72
CA ALA A 233 16.11 -10.46 8.49
C ALA A 233 16.68 -9.16 7.89
N ILE A 234 16.86 -8.12 8.71
CA ILE A 234 17.43 -6.83 8.27
C ILE A 234 18.84 -7.04 7.68
N ASN A 235 19.72 -7.80 8.34
CA ASN A 235 21.07 -8.06 7.86
C ASN A 235 21.09 -8.81 6.50
N LYS A 236 20.16 -9.77 6.30
CA LYS A 236 20.00 -10.42 5.00
C LYS A 236 19.59 -9.43 3.91
N MET A 237 18.70 -8.49 4.22
CA MET A 237 18.27 -7.44 3.28
C MET A 237 19.40 -6.46 2.98
N LEU A 238 20.17 -6.04 3.99
CA LEU A 238 21.33 -5.15 3.84
C LEU A 238 22.44 -5.74 2.97
N SER A 239 22.55 -7.06 2.89
CA SER A 239 23.50 -7.70 1.95
C SER A 239 23.13 -7.51 0.47
N LYS A 240 21.85 -7.15 0.18
CA LYS A 240 21.31 -7.02 -1.16
C LYS A 240 20.95 -5.57 -1.53
N VAL A 241 20.52 -4.77 -0.56
CA VAL A 241 20.04 -3.40 -0.72
C VAL A 241 20.85 -2.46 0.16
N SER A 242 21.22 -1.30 -0.37
CA SER A 242 21.91 -0.26 0.40
C SER A 242 21.04 0.28 1.53
N TYR A 243 21.65 0.57 2.68
CA TYR A 243 20.95 1.05 3.88
C TYR A 243 20.10 2.32 3.64
N ASN A 244 20.55 3.20 2.75
CA ASN A 244 19.86 4.43 2.41
C ASN A 244 18.62 4.22 1.52
N LYS A 245 18.40 3.00 1.01
CA LYS A 245 17.24 2.59 0.23
C LYS A 245 16.35 1.58 0.94
N LEU A 246 16.68 1.20 2.17
CA LEU A 246 15.96 0.14 2.89
C LEU A 246 15.04 0.72 3.97
N TRP A 247 13.76 0.43 3.86
CA TRP A 247 12.73 0.70 4.87
C TRP A 247 12.43 -0.57 5.67
N ILE A 248 12.24 -0.43 6.98
CA ILE A 248 11.95 -1.56 7.86
C ILE A 248 10.49 -1.51 8.28
N ASN A 249 9.74 -2.54 7.90
CA ASN A 249 8.31 -2.67 8.13
C ASN A 249 7.90 -4.14 8.32
N PRO A 250 6.70 -4.43 8.90
CA PRO A 250 6.11 -5.75 8.82
C PRO A 250 5.68 -6.07 7.38
N ASP A 251 5.35 -7.34 7.10
CA ASP A 251 4.89 -7.75 5.77
C ASP A 251 3.69 -6.94 5.28
N CYS A 252 2.71 -6.72 6.14
CA CYS A 252 1.49 -6.00 5.79
C CYS A 252 0.88 -5.33 7.03
N GLY A 253 -0.34 -4.78 6.91
CA GLY A 253 -1.09 -4.19 8.02
C GLY A 253 -1.43 -5.17 9.14
N LEU A 254 -1.38 -4.74 10.37
CA LEU A 254 -1.51 -5.56 11.59
C LEU A 254 -2.97 -5.82 12.02
N LYS A 255 -3.92 -5.61 11.14
CA LYS A 255 -5.38 -5.66 11.39
C LYS A 255 -5.93 -7.00 11.91
N THR A 256 -5.18 -8.09 11.72
CA THR A 256 -5.58 -9.44 12.18
C THR A 256 -4.94 -9.82 13.52
N ARG A 257 -4.18 -8.92 14.14
CA ARG A 257 -3.44 -9.17 15.39
C ARG A 257 -4.10 -8.51 16.58
N GLY A 258 -4.00 -9.14 17.74
CA GLY A 258 -4.40 -8.57 19.01
C GLY A 258 -3.51 -7.39 19.43
N ASN A 259 -3.99 -6.55 20.32
CA ASN A 259 -3.27 -5.36 20.78
C ASN A 259 -1.89 -5.69 21.38
N GLU A 260 -1.82 -6.71 22.25
CA GLU A 260 -0.57 -7.10 22.93
C GLU A 260 0.47 -7.57 21.92
N GLU A 261 0.08 -8.46 20.98
CA GLU A 261 0.94 -8.95 19.91
C GLU A 261 1.45 -7.80 19.06
N THR A 262 0.56 -6.91 18.65
CA THR A 262 0.88 -5.74 17.81
C THR A 262 1.87 -4.82 18.49
N VAL A 263 1.60 -4.43 19.74
CA VAL A 263 2.46 -3.51 20.50
C VAL A 263 3.85 -4.11 20.72
N GLN A 264 3.92 -5.39 21.10
CA GLN A 264 5.19 -6.03 21.39
C GLN A 264 6.02 -6.26 20.10
N SER A 265 5.37 -6.69 18.99
CA SER A 265 6.04 -6.88 17.71
C SER A 265 6.63 -5.56 17.19
N LEU A 266 5.87 -4.45 17.28
CA LEU A 266 6.36 -3.14 16.88
C LEU A 266 7.47 -2.61 17.79
N LYS A 267 7.43 -2.89 19.10
CA LYS A 267 8.53 -2.56 20.02
C LYS A 267 9.82 -3.30 19.62
N ASN A 268 9.71 -4.59 19.33
CA ASN A 268 10.84 -5.40 18.90
C ASN A 268 11.39 -4.93 17.55
N LEU A 269 10.52 -4.57 16.59
CA LEU A 269 10.88 -4.00 15.30
C LEU A 269 11.73 -2.71 15.47
N VAL A 270 11.22 -1.78 16.28
CA VAL A 270 11.91 -0.50 16.52
C VAL A 270 13.22 -0.71 17.23
N LYS A 271 13.27 -1.61 18.23
CA LYS A 271 14.49 -1.94 18.96
C LYS A 271 15.54 -2.53 18.01
N ALA A 272 15.19 -3.56 17.24
CA ALA A 272 16.09 -4.18 16.27
C ALA A 272 16.64 -3.16 15.25
N THR A 273 15.78 -2.28 14.74
CA THR A 273 16.19 -1.24 13.78
C THR A 273 17.19 -0.24 14.40
N LYS A 274 16.96 0.17 15.65
CA LYS A 274 17.89 1.07 16.36
C LYS A 274 19.24 0.42 16.58
N GLU A 275 19.27 -0.81 17.08
CA GLU A 275 20.52 -1.56 17.31
C GLU A 275 21.32 -1.74 16.01
N ILE A 276 20.65 -2.10 14.89
CA ILE A 276 21.31 -2.20 13.58
C ILE A 276 21.91 -0.85 13.13
N ARG A 277 21.20 0.26 13.36
CA ARG A 277 21.75 1.59 13.06
C ARG A 277 22.97 1.92 13.91
N GLU A 278 22.92 1.67 15.19
CA GLU A 278 24.04 1.88 16.10
C GLU A 278 25.26 1.03 15.71
N GLU A 279 25.06 -0.27 15.43
CA GLU A 279 26.11 -1.21 15.00
C GLU A 279 26.79 -0.79 13.67
N ASN A 280 26.08 -0.10 12.79
CA ASN A 280 26.57 0.35 11.49
C ASN A 280 26.90 1.86 11.43
N ASN A 281 26.85 2.57 12.56
CA ASN A 281 27.06 4.03 12.65
C ASN A 281 26.15 4.85 11.71
N LEU A 282 24.83 4.50 11.63
CA LEU A 282 23.84 5.07 10.73
C LEU A 282 22.85 6.00 11.46
#